data_ef815330d85a64fcb1b947cf22321688
#
_entry.id   ef815330d85a64fcb1b947cf22321688
#
_cell.length_a   1.000
_cell.length_b   1.000
_cell.length_c   1.000
_cell.angle_alpha   90.00
_cell.angle_beta   90.00
_cell.angle_gamma   90.00
#
_symmetry.space_group_name_H-M   'P 1'
#
loop_
_entity.id
_entity.type
_entity.pdbx_description
1 polymer ?
#
loop_
_entity_poly.entity_id
_entity_poly.type
_entity_poly.pdbx_seq_one_letter_code
_entity_poly.pdbx_strand_id
1 'polypeptide(L)'
;MRFINVIHTVLLVVTLTSLCRSQVKASSFKTGQLKNIRVKEAYDTKWSSLQKELKVAKINPNEFDIYMRAFKQEAILEVWLKNKVDSKYKLFKTYDICATSGSLGPKRKEGDGQVPEGFYQIDLFNPKSNYYLSMRINYPNASDVMLKEGANAGGAIMMHGNCVTIGCLPMTDDKIKELYVLCLEAKNRHNPVYIDIFPTKFTEANLKMLEANYPKSKLAFWNTLKPAYDYFEVHHWLAKVTIDKKGKYVYAE
;
A
#
# COMPACT_ATOMS: atom_id res chain seq x y z
N MET A 1 3.87 -54.87 -18.40
CA MET A 1 4.54 -53.62 -18.83
C MET A 1 3.52 -52.61 -19.43
N ARG A 2 2.46 -52.24 -18.68
CA ARG A 2 1.41 -51.32 -19.19
C ARG A 2 0.88 -50.33 -18.13
N PHE A 3 1.52 -50.23 -16.96
CA PHE A 3 1.01 -49.35 -15.89
C PHE A 3 1.80 -48.06 -15.63
N ILE A 4 2.94 -47.84 -16.33
CA ILE A 4 3.82 -46.70 -16.08
C ILE A 4 3.37 -45.44 -16.87
N ASN A 5 2.67 -45.59 -18.01
CA ASN A 5 2.30 -44.46 -18.85
C ASN A 5 1.08 -43.66 -18.40
N VAL A 6 0.23 -44.22 -17.55
CA VAL A 6 -1.01 -43.54 -17.11
C VAL A 6 -0.71 -42.46 -16.02
N ILE A 7 0.28 -42.71 -15.17
CA ILE A 7 0.62 -41.80 -14.05
C ILE A 7 1.26 -40.49 -14.57
N HIS A 8 2.11 -40.58 -15.60
CA HIS A 8 2.75 -39.38 -16.18
C HIS A 8 1.77 -38.46 -16.91
N THR A 9 0.76 -39.05 -17.56
CA THR A 9 -0.25 -38.25 -18.31
C THR A 9 -1.18 -37.50 -17.37
N VAL A 10 -1.55 -38.07 -16.21
CA VAL A 10 -2.41 -37.42 -15.23
C VAL A 10 -1.67 -36.27 -14.51
N LEU A 11 -0.35 -36.46 -14.21
CA LEU A 11 0.44 -35.40 -13.58
C LEU A 11 0.65 -34.19 -14.48
N LEU A 12 0.85 -34.41 -15.79
CA LEU A 12 1.04 -33.34 -16.77
C LEU A 12 -0.25 -32.53 -17.00
N VAL A 13 -1.41 -33.19 -16.99
CA VAL A 13 -2.72 -32.51 -17.15
C VAL A 13 -3.07 -31.66 -15.94
N VAL A 14 -2.76 -32.14 -14.72
CA VAL A 14 -3.05 -31.38 -13.49
C VAL A 14 -2.16 -30.12 -13.38
N THR A 15 -0.90 -30.20 -13.79
CA THR A 15 0.01 -29.04 -13.79
C THR A 15 -0.36 -28.00 -14.84
N LEU A 16 -0.76 -28.42 -16.05
CA LEU A 16 -1.21 -27.50 -17.10
C LEU A 16 -2.52 -26.79 -16.73
N THR A 17 -3.46 -27.47 -16.10
CA THR A 17 -4.72 -26.86 -15.69
C THR A 17 -4.54 -25.88 -14.52
N SER A 18 -3.59 -26.11 -13.61
CA SER A 18 -3.26 -25.21 -12.53
C SER A 18 -2.61 -23.90 -13.03
N LEU A 19 -1.67 -24.00 -13.97
CA LEU A 19 -1.04 -22.84 -14.62
C LEU A 19 -2.02 -22.01 -15.44
N CYS A 20 -2.94 -22.67 -16.18
CA CYS A 20 -3.95 -22.00 -16.96
C CYS A 20 -4.98 -21.26 -16.06
N ARG A 21 -5.35 -21.85 -14.90
CA ARG A 21 -6.25 -21.20 -13.95
C ARG A 21 -5.64 -19.95 -13.30
N SER A 22 -4.35 -19.94 -13.01
CA SER A 22 -3.70 -18.75 -12.43
C SER A 22 -3.60 -17.60 -13.43
N GLN A 23 -3.31 -17.85 -14.68
CA GLN A 23 -3.27 -16.84 -15.76
C GLN A 23 -4.66 -16.26 -16.07
N VAL A 24 -5.68 -17.10 -16.12
CA VAL A 24 -7.07 -16.64 -16.34
C VAL A 24 -7.56 -15.75 -15.20
N LYS A 25 -7.18 -16.04 -13.95
CA LYS A 25 -7.59 -15.23 -12.79
C LYS A 25 -6.88 -13.87 -12.74
N ALA A 26 -5.61 -13.79 -13.10
CA ALA A 26 -4.86 -12.53 -13.20
C ALA A 26 -5.42 -11.62 -14.30
N SER A 27 -5.75 -12.17 -15.47
CA SER A 27 -6.41 -11.45 -16.57
C SER A 27 -7.79 -10.91 -16.17
N SER A 28 -8.51 -11.54 -15.25
CA SER A 28 -9.87 -11.15 -14.87
C SER A 28 -9.95 -9.89 -14.02
N PHE A 29 -9.01 -9.64 -13.11
CA PHE A 29 -9.06 -8.48 -12.21
C PHE A 29 -8.88 -7.17 -12.98
N LYS A 30 -7.78 -7.01 -13.70
CA LYS A 30 -7.52 -5.82 -14.53
C LYS A 30 -8.61 -5.60 -15.57
N THR A 31 -9.00 -6.66 -16.27
CA THR A 31 -10.08 -6.60 -17.26
C THR A 31 -11.40 -6.15 -16.63
N GLY A 32 -11.70 -6.63 -15.42
CA GLY A 32 -12.87 -6.18 -14.65
C GLY A 32 -12.81 -4.70 -14.30
N GLN A 33 -11.67 -4.21 -13.83
CA GLN A 33 -11.45 -2.81 -13.50
C GLN A 33 -11.55 -1.90 -14.75
N LEU A 34 -10.97 -2.30 -15.87
CA LEU A 34 -10.99 -1.54 -17.14
C LEU A 34 -12.38 -1.41 -17.78
N LYS A 35 -13.39 -2.18 -17.34
CA LYS A 35 -14.78 -1.97 -17.74
C LYS A 35 -15.36 -0.64 -17.22
N ASN A 36 -14.78 -0.08 -16.15
CA ASN A 36 -15.19 1.23 -15.66
C ASN A 36 -14.52 2.34 -16.46
N ILE A 37 -15.32 3.30 -16.93
CA ILE A 37 -14.85 4.40 -17.79
C ILE A 37 -13.72 5.22 -17.16
N ARG A 38 -13.77 5.49 -15.84
CA ARG A 38 -12.73 6.26 -15.14
C ARG A 38 -11.40 5.50 -15.06
N VAL A 39 -11.46 4.18 -14.86
CA VAL A 39 -10.25 3.34 -14.85
C VAL A 39 -9.66 3.23 -16.24
N LYS A 40 -10.52 3.07 -17.26
CA LYS A 40 -10.09 3.04 -18.66
C LYS A 40 -9.42 4.36 -19.04
N GLU A 41 -10.02 5.50 -18.69
CA GLU A 41 -9.45 6.83 -18.91
C GLU A 41 -8.10 6.99 -18.20
N ALA A 42 -8.00 6.60 -16.92
CA ALA A 42 -6.75 6.65 -16.17
C ALA A 42 -5.66 5.81 -16.85
N TYR A 43 -6.02 4.62 -17.30
CA TYR A 43 -5.10 3.71 -17.98
C TYR A 43 -4.63 4.27 -19.33
N ASP A 44 -5.56 4.70 -20.17
CA ASP A 44 -5.28 5.24 -21.49
C ASP A 44 -4.41 6.51 -21.44
N THR A 45 -4.61 7.34 -20.42
CA THR A 45 -3.89 8.62 -20.28
C THR A 45 -2.54 8.48 -19.56
N LYS A 46 -2.37 7.49 -18.65
CA LYS A 46 -1.19 7.41 -17.78
C LYS A 46 -0.25 6.26 -18.12
N TRP A 47 -0.74 5.13 -18.60
CA TRP A 47 0.08 3.93 -18.70
C TRP A 47 1.26 4.06 -19.66
N SER A 48 1.08 4.70 -20.82
CA SER A 48 2.17 4.86 -21.79
C SER A 48 3.36 5.67 -21.22
N SER A 49 3.07 6.76 -20.50
CA SER A 49 4.11 7.57 -19.84
C SER A 49 4.74 6.82 -18.68
N LEU A 50 3.94 6.16 -17.83
CA LEU A 50 4.45 5.33 -16.74
C LEU A 50 5.36 4.21 -17.23
N GLN A 51 5.04 3.55 -18.35
CA GLN A 51 5.93 2.53 -18.93
C GLN A 51 7.30 3.10 -19.33
N LYS A 52 7.36 4.31 -19.87
CA LYS A 52 8.63 4.97 -20.20
C LYS A 52 9.43 5.27 -18.94
N GLU A 53 8.79 5.83 -17.93
CA GLU A 53 9.42 6.14 -16.65
C GLU A 53 9.91 4.88 -15.93
N LEU A 54 9.12 3.80 -15.92
CA LEU A 54 9.51 2.50 -15.37
C LEU A 54 10.77 1.96 -16.07
N LYS A 55 10.83 2.05 -17.40
CA LYS A 55 12.02 1.64 -18.17
C LYS A 55 13.25 2.46 -17.81
N VAL A 56 13.11 3.79 -17.68
CA VAL A 56 14.21 4.68 -17.23
C VAL A 56 14.71 4.28 -15.84
N ALA A 57 13.78 3.95 -14.92
CA ALA A 57 14.09 3.46 -13.58
C ALA A 57 14.63 2.01 -13.55
N LYS A 58 14.75 1.35 -14.72
CA LYS A 58 15.15 -0.06 -14.86
C LYS A 58 14.18 -1.01 -14.12
N ILE A 59 12.90 -0.67 -14.12
CA ILE A 59 11.80 -1.49 -13.62
C ILE A 59 11.08 -2.11 -14.82
N ASN A 60 10.88 -3.43 -14.79
CA ASN A 60 10.11 -4.14 -15.80
C ASN A 60 8.61 -3.76 -15.70
N PRO A 61 8.03 -3.05 -16.68
CA PRO A 61 6.61 -2.67 -16.62
C PRO A 61 5.65 -3.86 -16.56
N ASN A 62 6.13 -5.04 -16.92
CA ASN A 62 5.32 -6.25 -16.92
C ASN A 62 5.40 -7.02 -15.60
N GLU A 63 6.34 -6.71 -14.71
CA GLU A 63 6.54 -7.49 -13.49
C GLU A 63 7.30 -6.69 -12.43
N PHE A 64 6.57 -6.08 -11.51
CA PHE A 64 7.16 -5.36 -10.39
C PHE A 64 6.32 -5.49 -9.13
N ASP A 65 6.98 -5.33 -7.99
CA ASP A 65 6.35 -5.14 -6.69
C ASP A 65 6.28 -3.65 -6.37
N ILE A 66 5.22 -3.22 -5.67
CA ILE A 66 5.01 -1.84 -5.24
C ILE A 66 4.90 -1.77 -3.72
N TYR A 67 5.52 -0.77 -3.16
CA TYR A 67 5.44 -0.40 -1.76
C TYR A 67 5.31 1.11 -1.65
N MET A 68 4.47 1.59 -0.73
CA MET A 68 4.22 3.02 -0.53
C MET A 68 4.50 3.41 0.92
N ARG A 69 4.99 4.64 1.12
CA ARG A 69 5.16 5.24 2.44
C ARG A 69 4.54 6.62 2.47
N ALA A 70 3.55 6.82 3.33
CA ALA A 70 2.96 8.13 3.57
C ALA A 70 3.56 8.77 4.83
N PHE A 71 3.90 10.05 4.75
CA PHE A 71 4.44 10.85 5.84
C PHE A 71 3.50 12.01 6.11
N LYS A 72 2.83 11.97 7.28
CA LYS A 72 1.74 12.91 7.59
C LYS A 72 2.22 14.36 7.72
N GLN A 73 3.35 14.57 8.39
CA GLN A 73 3.90 15.91 8.61
C GLN A 73 4.40 16.55 7.33
N GLU A 74 5.12 15.79 6.50
CA GLU A 74 5.65 16.25 5.22
C GLU A 74 4.56 16.32 4.15
N ALA A 75 3.40 15.73 4.41
CA ALA A 75 2.29 15.60 3.47
C ALA A 75 2.72 14.99 2.12
N ILE A 76 3.53 13.92 2.16
CA ILE A 76 4.02 13.23 0.97
C ILE A 76 3.72 11.74 1.00
N LEU A 77 3.62 11.17 -0.21
CA LEU A 77 3.56 9.74 -0.46
C LEU A 77 4.75 9.33 -1.34
N GLU A 78 5.63 8.50 -0.83
CA GLU A 78 6.70 7.87 -1.61
C GLU A 78 6.20 6.56 -2.22
N VAL A 79 6.52 6.34 -3.48
CA VAL A 79 6.26 5.09 -4.21
C VAL A 79 7.60 4.43 -4.53
N TRP A 80 7.76 3.23 -4.02
CA TRP A 80 8.95 2.41 -4.17
C TRP A 80 8.61 1.17 -4.98
N LEU A 81 9.45 0.82 -5.95
CA LEU A 81 9.26 -0.31 -6.84
C LEU A 81 10.49 -1.21 -6.85
N LYS A 82 10.27 -2.50 -7.10
CA LYS A 82 11.36 -3.44 -7.40
C LYS A 82 10.92 -4.48 -8.44
N ASN A 83 11.85 -4.98 -9.23
CA ASN A 83 11.62 -6.15 -10.06
C ASN A 83 11.50 -7.41 -9.18
N LYS A 84 10.90 -8.46 -9.69
CA LYS A 84 10.80 -9.74 -8.98
C LYS A 84 12.18 -10.35 -8.64
N VAL A 85 13.14 -10.15 -9.53
CA VAL A 85 14.51 -10.65 -9.37
C VAL A 85 15.37 -9.75 -8.46
N ASP A 86 14.95 -8.51 -8.23
CA ASP A 86 15.67 -7.57 -7.37
C ASP A 86 15.32 -7.84 -5.91
N SER A 87 16.32 -7.75 -5.04
CA SER A 87 16.12 -7.82 -3.60
C SER A 87 15.64 -6.48 -3.03
N LYS A 88 16.06 -5.34 -3.62
CA LYS A 88 15.88 -4.00 -3.07
C LYS A 88 14.84 -3.19 -3.84
N TYR A 89 14.02 -2.46 -3.09
CA TYR A 89 13.16 -1.43 -3.65
C TYR A 89 13.99 -0.18 -4.04
N LYS A 90 13.53 0.51 -5.08
CA LYS A 90 14.07 1.80 -5.56
C LYS A 90 12.96 2.84 -5.47
N LEU A 91 13.29 4.03 -4.99
CA LEU A 91 12.34 5.15 -5.03
C LEU A 91 12.01 5.47 -6.49
N PHE A 92 10.73 5.39 -6.81
CA PHE A 92 10.24 5.67 -8.16
C PHE A 92 9.69 7.08 -8.29
N LYS A 93 8.78 7.45 -7.38
CA LYS A 93 8.16 8.79 -7.35
C LYS A 93 7.82 9.21 -5.92
N THR A 94 7.76 10.52 -5.72
CA THR A 94 7.17 11.15 -4.55
C THR A 94 6.02 12.03 -5.00
N TYR A 95 4.89 11.91 -4.33
CA TYR A 95 3.68 12.70 -4.59
C TYR A 95 3.33 13.51 -3.35
N ASP A 96 2.91 14.78 -3.54
CA ASP A 96 2.30 15.52 -2.43
C ASP A 96 0.90 14.99 -2.15
N ILE A 97 0.57 14.79 -0.90
CA ILE A 97 -0.78 14.57 -0.40
C ILE A 97 -1.44 15.95 -0.35
N CYS A 98 -2.55 16.14 -1.06
CA CYS A 98 -3.05 17.47 -1.36
C CYS A 98 -3.88 18.12 -0.24
N ALA A 99 -4.26 17.37 0.78
CA ALA A 99 -4.87 17.88 2.01
C ALA A 99 -4.60 16.91 3.17
N THR A 100 -4.58 17.43 4.39
CA THR A 100 -4.36 16.67 5.62
C THR A 100 -5.51 16.91 6.60
N SER A 101 -5.74 15.96 7.51
CA SER A 101 -6.70 16.10 8.60
C SER A 101 -6.18 15.46 9.89
N GLY A 102 -6.70 15.93 11.00
CA GLY A 102 -6.27 15.50 12.32
C GLY A 102 -4.88 16.04 12.71
N SER A 103 -4.21 15.35 13.59
CA SER A 103 -2.85 15.65 14.07
C SER A 103 -1.92 14.45 13.89
N LEU A 104 -0.64 14.58 14.22
CA LEU A 104 0.23 13.42 14.33
C LEU A 104 -0.24 12.53 15.47
N GLY A 105 -0.27 11.23 15.21
CA GLY A 105 -0.78 10.18 16.08
C GLY A 105 -1.71 9.23 15.34
N PRO A 106 -1.86 8.00 15.84
CA PRO A 106 -2.69 6.99 15.22
C PRO A 106 -4.18 7.35 15.31
N LYS A 107 -4.95 6.84 14.36
CA LYS A 107 -6.41 6.85 14.45
C LYS A 107 -6.87 5.83 15.48
N ARG A 108 -7.79 6.21 16.41
CA ARG A 108 -8.23 5.35 17.52
C ARG A 108 -9.74 5.17 17.64
N LYS A 109 -10.52 6.06 17.03
CA LYS A 109 -11.97 5.96 17.09
C LYS A 109 -12.64 6.47 15.82
N GLU A 110 -13.87 6.04 15.61
CA GLU A 110 -14.70 6.58 14.55
C GLU A 110 -14.93 8.10 14.73
N GLY A 111 -14.90 8.85 13.64
CA GLY A 111 -15.16 10.29 13.65
C GLY A 111 -14.04 11.16 14.23
N ASP A 112 -12.87 10.63 14.59
CA ASP A 112 -11.76 11.40 15.15
C ASP A 112 -11.01 12.27 14.12
N GLY A 113 -11.37 12.17 12.83
CA GLY A 113 -10.73 12.95 11.75
C GLY A 113 -9.27 12.60 11.49
N GLN A 114 -8.75 11.52 12.11
CA GLN A 114 -7.34 11.15 12.02
C GLN A 114 -7.05 10.28 10.80
N VAL A 115 -5.95 10.58 10.11
CA VAL A 115 -5.28 9.63 9.24
C VAL A 115 -4.61 8.58 10.11
N PRO A 116 -4.82 7.25 9.87
CA PRO A 116 -4.15 6.22 10.65
C PRO A 116 -2.63 6.24 10.49
N GLU A 117 -1.91 5.64 11.44
CA GLU A 117 -0.47 5.38 11.39
C GLU A 117 -0.20 3.91 11.67
N GLY A 118 0.65 3.28 10.88
CA GLY A 118 0.96 1.85 10.98
C GLY A 118 1.24 1.20 9.64
N PHE A 119 1.13 -0.13 9.62
CA PHE A 119 1.47 -0.98 8.48
C PHE A 119 0.20 -1.58 7.88
N TYR A 120 -0.04 -1.29 6.60
CA TYR A 120 -1.30 -1.58 5.92
C TYR A 120 -1.10 -2.16 4.51
N GLN A 121 -2.22 -2.49 3.87
CA GLN A 121 -2.28 -2.91 2.47
C GLN A 121 -3.46 -2.23 1.78
N ILE A 122 -3.35 -2.07 0.47
CA ILE A 122 -4.49 -1.76 -0.38
C ILE A 122 -5.25 -3.07 -0.64
N ASP A 123 -6.46 -3.17 -0.12
CA ASP A 123 -7.28 -4.37 -0.21
C ASP A 123 -8.47 -4.26 -1.18
N LEU A 124 -8.89 -3.05 -1.53
CA LEU A 124 -10.00 -2.80 -2.45
C LEU A 124 -9.70 -1.65 -3.40
N PHE A 125 -10.08 -1.85 -4.67
CA PHE A 125 -10.05 -0.83 -5.72
C PHE A 125 -11.49 -0.40 -6.01
N ASN A 126 -11.81 0.88 -5.80
CA ASN A 126 -13.14 1.43 -5.99
C ASN A 126 -13.18 2.39 -7.20
N PRO A 127 -13.58 1.91 -8.37
CA PRO A 127 -13.67 2.74 -9.58
C PRO A 127 -14.89 3.67 -9.60
N LYS A 128 -15.82 3.52 -8.64
CA LYS A 128 -17.05 4.30 -8.52
C LYS A 128 -17.02 5.25 -7.33
N SER A 129 -15.83 5.67 -6.89
CA SER A 129 -15.65 6.58 -5.79
C SER A 129 -16.35 7.92 -6.04
N ASN A 130 -16.95 8.52 -5.00
CA ASN A 130 -17.43 9.90 -5.04
C ASN A 130 -16.28 10.91 -5.26
N TYR A 131 -15.05 10.48 -4.97
CA TYR A 131 -13.81 11.25 -5.17
C TYR A 131 -13.02 10.71 -6.35
N TYR A 132 -13.66 10.57 -7.50
CA TYR A 132 -13.15 10.12 -8.79
C TYR A 132 -12.75 8.62 -8.80
N LEU A 133 -11.57 8.26 -8.29
CA LEU A 133 -11.07 6.90 -8.07
C LEU A 133 -10.61 6.78 -6.62
N SER A 134 -10.73 5.59 -6.03
CA SER A 134 -10.14 5.36 -4.71
C SER A 134 -9.66 3.93 -4.52
N MET A 135 -8.70 3.77 -3.60
CA MET A 135 -8.18 2.49 -3.14
C MET A 135 -8.29 2.44 -1.63
N ARG A 136 -8.87 1.36 -1.06
CA ARG A 136 -9.04 1.23 0.38
C ARG A 136 -7.75 0.74 1.03
N ILE A 137 -7.38 1.43 2.09
CA ILE A 137 -6.37 0.99 3.05
C ILE A 137 -7.08 0.08 4.05
N ASN A 138 -6.53 -1.11 4.34
CA ASN A 138 -7.14 -2.12 5.21
C ASN A 138 -7.14 -1.72 6.70
N TYR A 139 -7.45 -0.46 6.99
CA TYR A 139 -7.73 0.02 8.33
C TYR A 139 -9.17 -0.37 8.75
N PRO A 140 -9.43 -0.79 10.02
CA PRO A 140 -8.45 -1.03 11.06
C PRO A 140 -7.78 -2.40 10.91
N ASN A 141 -6.46 -2.48 11.15
CA ASN A 141 -5.75 -3.73 11.31
C ASN A 141 -5.88 -4.27 12.76
N ALA A 142 -5.23 -5.39 13.07
CA ALA A 142 -5.34 -6.01 14.39
C ALA A 142 -4.80 -5.08 15.52
N SER A 143 -3.74 -4.29 15.27
CA SER A 143 -3.23 -3.30 16.24
C SER A 143 -4.28 -2.23 16.53
N ASP A 144 -4.89 -1.68 15.48
CA ASP A 144 -5.90 -0.62 15.62
C ASP A 144 -7.14 -1.11 16.37
N VAL A 145 -7.58 -2.34 16.09
CA VAL A 145 -8.71 -2.97 16.79
C VAL A 145 -8.42 -3.16 18.28
N MET A 146 -7.19 -3.59 18.63
CA MET A 146 -6.80 -3.82 20.02
C MET A 146 -6.57 -2.52 20.78
N LEU A 147 -6.07 -1.48 20.12
CA LEU A 147 -5.71 -0.19 20.72
C LEU A 147 -6.78 0.89 20.52
N LYS A 148 -7.96 0.55 20.00
CA LYS A 148 -9.04 1.51 19.80
C LYS A 148 -9.50 2.15 21.11
N GLU A 149 -9.96 3.36 21.00
CA GLU A 149 -10.66 4.10 22.06
C GLU A 149 -12.16 4.09 21.79
N GLY A 150 -12.94 3.62 22.77
CA GLY A 150 -14.40 3.49 22.62
C GLY A 150 -14.83 2.24 21.86
N ALA A 151 -16.09 2.22 21.38
CA ALA A 151 -16.72 1.02 20.82
C ALA A 151 -16.19 0.66 19.43
N ASN A 152 -15.86 1.66 18.59
CA ASN A 152 -15.50 1.45 17.18
C ASN A 152 -14.26 2.25 16.78
N ALA A 153 -13.30 1.57 16.13
CA ALA A 153 -12.12 2.21 15.56
C ALA A 153 -12.45 3.09 14.34
N GLY A 154 -13.59 2.87 13.71
CA GLY A 154 -13.96 3.41 12.43
C GLY A 154 -13.45 2.55 11.27
N GLY A 155 -13.50 3.09 10.07
CA GLY A 155 -13.12 2.37 8.84
C GLY A 155 -13.16 3.28 7.62
N ALA A 156 -13.26 2.66 6.44
CA ALA A 156 -13.37 3.35 5.15
C ALA A 156 -12.26 4.37 4.87
N ILE A 157 -11.05 4.08 5.31
CA ILE A 157 -9.86 4.89 5.01
C ILE A 157 -9.45 4.62 3.57
N MET A 158 -9.42 5.68 2.76
CA MET A 158 -9.15 5.61 1.33
C MET A 158 -7.95 6.48 0.93
N MET A 159 -7.19 6.04 -0.03
CA MET A 159 -6.42 6.91 -0.91
C MET A 159 -7.31 7.23 -2.11
N HIS A 160 -7.54 8.52 -2.43
CA HIS A 160 -8.56 8.92 -3.42
C HIS A 160 -8.21 10.23 -4.16
N GLY A 161 -8.90 10.48 -5.25
CA GLY A 161 -8.86 11.77 -5.94
C GLY A 161 -9.54 12.89 -5.15
N ASN A 162 -9.57 14.11 -5.72
CA ASN A 162 -10.01 15.31 -5.02
C ASN A 162 -9.11 15.67 -3.81
N CYS A 163 -9.30 16.85 -3.21
CA CYS A 163 -8.45 17.38 -2.14
C CYS A 163 -9.21 17.69 -0.84
N VAL A 164 -10.14 16.82 -0.47
CA VAL A 164 -10.90 16.92 0.81
C VAL A 164 -10.66 15.67 1.65
N THR A 165 -10.53 15.84 2.97
CA THR A 165 -10.34 14.69 3.85
C THR A 165 -10.83 14.93 5.26
N ILE A 166 -11.26 13.84 5.92
CA ILE A 166 -11.55 13.71 7.35
C ILE A 166 -10.91 12.42 7.92
N GLY A 167 -9.75 12.02 7.37
CA GLY A 167 -9.01 10.82 7.78
C GLY A 167 -8.46 9.98 6.63
N CYS A 168 -8.76 10.33 5.37
CA CYS A 168 -8.26 9.68 4.17
C CYS A 168 -6.94 10.30 3.68
N LEU A 169 -6.32 9.70 2.66
CA LEU A 169 -5.16 10.22 1.93
C LEU A 169 -5.63 10.78 0.57
N PRO A 170 -5.98 12.08 0.48
CA PRO A 170 -6.40 12.69 -0.77
C PRO A 170 -5.20 12.99 -1.65
N MET A 171 -5.33 12.54 -2.91
CA MET A 171 -4.38 12.80 -3.97
C MET A 171 -5.11 13.56 -5.07
N THR A 172 -4.71 14.48 -5.77
CA THR A 172 -5.46 15.08 -6.88
C THR A 172 -5.96 14.00 -7.86
N ASP A 173 -6.96 14.30 -8.68
CA ASP A 173 -7.47 13.35 -9.67
C ASP A 173 -6.38 12.85 -10.62
N ASP A 174 -5.44 13.73 -10.97
CA ASP A 174 -4.32 13.38 -11.83
C ASP A 174 -3.34 12.40 -11.16
N LYS A 175 -3.00 12.65 -9.88
CA LYS A 175 -2.12 11.77 -9.11
C LYS A 175 -2.77 10.42 -8.81
N ILE A 176 -4.08 10.39 -8.47
CA ILE A 176 -4.75 9.11 -8.20
C ILE A 176 -4.87 8.25 -9.46
N LYS A 177 -4.97 8.83 -10.67
CA LYS A 177 -4.91 8.08 -11.93
C LYS A 177 -3.60 7.28 -12.03
N GLU A 178 -2.46 7.92 -11.80
CA GLU A 178 -1.15 7.24 -11.85
C GLU A 178 -1.02 6.14 -10.79
N LEU A 179 -1.35 6.48 -9.54
CA LEU A 179 -1.28 5.54 -8.41
C LEU A 179 -2.19 4.34 -8.62
N TYR A 180 -3.42 4.58 -9.09
CA TYR A 180 -4.38 3.51 -9.37
C TYR A 180 -3.86 2.56 -10.45
N VAL A 181 -3.30 3.09 -11.53
CA VAL A 181 -2.74 2.30 -12.63
C VAL A 181 -1.53 1.48 -12.17
N LEU A 182 -0.60 2.07 -11.43
CA LEU A 182 0.57 1.36 -10.86
C LEU A 182 0.12 0.23 -9.92
N CYS A 183 -0.78 0.53 -8.99
CA CYS A 183 -1.31 -0.46 -8.06
C CYS A 183 -2.13 -1.54 -8.77
N LEU A 184 -2.89 -1.19 -9.82
CA LEU A 184 -3.64 -2.14 -10.64
C LEU A 184 -2.71 -3.13 -11.34
N GLU A 185 -1.60 -2.66 -11.92
CA GLU A 185 -0.61 -3.54 -12.56
C GLU A 185 0.05 -4.49 -11.56
N ALA A 186 0.46 -4.00 -10.39
CA ALA A 186 1.02 -4.84 -9.34
C ALA A 186 -0.01 -5.86 -8.83
N LYS A 187 -1.23 -5.43 -8.53
CA LYS A 187 -2.31 -6.28 -8.00
C LYS A 187 -2.79 -7.33 -9.00
N ASN A 188 -2.82 -6.99 -10.29
CA ASN A 188 -3.21 -7.92 -11.36
C ASN A 188 -2.32 -9.16 -11.43
N ARG A 189 -1.13 -9.09 -10.86
CA ARG A 189 -0.14 -10.19 -10.75
C ARG A 189 -0.16 -10.88 -9.40
N HIS A 190 -1.24 -10.68 -8.61
CA HIS A 190 -1.42 -11.19 -7.25
C HIS A 190 -0.39 -10.67 -6.23
N ASN A 191 0.35 -9.60 -6.55
CA ASN A 191 1.25 -8.99 -5.60
C ASN A 191 0.45 -8.17 -4.58
N PRO A 192 0.79 -8.25 -3.30
CA PRO A 192 0.24 -7.33 -2.32
C PRO A 192 0.71 -5.90 -2.61
N VAL A 193 -0.14 -4.93 -2.35
CA VAL A 193 0.19 -3.50 -2.42
C VAL A 193 0.29 -3.00 -1.00
N TYR A 194 1.51 -2.89 -0.49
CA TYR A 194 1.76 -2.44 0.88
C TYR A 194 1.80 -0.91 0.96
N ILE A 195 1.32 -0.39 2.07
CA ILE A 195 1.39 1.03 2.42
C ILE A 195 1.63 1.18 3.92
N ASP A 196 2.71 1.86 4.28
CA ASP A 196 3.00 2.23 5.65
C ASP A 196 2.72 3.73 5.82
N ILE A 197 2.15 4.09 6.95
CA ILE A 197 1.81 5.47 7.26
C ILE A 197 2.53 5.87 8.54
N PHE A 198 3.40 6.86 8.43
CA PHE A 198 4.23 7.36 9.50
C PHE A 198 3.83 8.79 9.90
N PRO A 199 4.06 9.20 11.17
CA PRO A 199 3.85 10.57 11.59
C PRO A 199 4.71 11.55 10.79
N THR A 200 5.97 11.19 10.58
CA THR A 200 7.00 11.95 9.89
C THR A 200 8.16 11.03 9.49
N LYS A 201 9.10 11.49 8.70
CA LYS A 201 10.40 10.82 8.54
C LYS A 201 11.14 10.84 9.87
N PHE A 202 11.61 9.71 10.36
CA PHE A 202 12.29 9.62 11.67
C PHE A 202 13.74 10.10 11.63
N THR A 203 13.97 11.32 11.10
CA THR A 203 15.24 12.01 11.19
C THR A 203 15.51 12.48 12.63
N GLU A 204 16.77 12.73 12.99
CA GLU A 204 17.12 13.23 14.33
C GLU A 204 16.35 14.51 14.71
N ALA A 205 16.24 15.46 13.76
CA ALA A 205 15.51 16.71 13.98
C ALA A 205 14.01 16.46 14.26
N ASN A 206 13.39 15.57 13.47
CA ASN A 206 11.98 15.24 13.63
C ASN A 206 11.74 14.45 14.93
N LEU A 207 12.64 13.56 15.34
CA LEU A 207 12.53 12.85 16.61
C LEU A 207 12.56 13.83 17.79
N LYS A 208 13.49 14.79 17.81
CA LYS A 208 13.55 15.86 18.82
C LYS A 208 12.25 16.68 18.84
N MET A 209 11.71 17.00 17.66
CA MET A 209 10.43 17.72 17.54
C MET A 209 9.28 16.89 18.13
N LEU A 210 9.21 15.60 17.83
CA LEU A 210 8.17 14.71 18.39
C LEU A 210 8.28 14.62 19.91
N GLU A 211 9.49 14.44 20.46
CA GLU A 211 9.74 14.39 21.90
C GLU A 211 9.33 15.68 22.62
N ALA A 212 9.58 16.83 22.00
CA ALA A 212 9.26 18.13 22.60
C ALA A 212 7.77 18.47 22.60
N ASN A 213 6.99 17.96 21.61
CA ASN A 213 5.64 18.42 21.35
C ASN A 213 4.53 17.39 21.61
N TYR A 214 4.88 16.12 21.88
CA TYR A 214 3.87 15.06 21.97
C TYR A 214 3.99 14.24 23.28
N PRO A 215 2.86 13.73 23.79
CA PRO A 215 2.86 12.97 25.03
C PRO A 215 3.58 11.61 24.89
N LYS A 216 4.10 11.10 26.01
CA LYS A 216 4.83 9.82 26.08
C LYS A 216 4.06 8.65 25.49
N SER A 217 2.72 8.64 25.54
CA SER A 217 1.89 7.60 24.95
C SER A 217 2.01 7.53 23.42
N LYS A 218 2.06 8.70 22.74
CA LYS A 218 2.29 8.75 21.30
C LYS A 218 3.73 8.35 20.94
N LEU A 219 4.71 8.83 21.70
CA LEU A 219 6.11 8.44 21.52
C LEU A 219 6.30 6.94 21.67
N ALA A 220 5.65 6.32 22.67
CA ALA A 220 5.70 4.87 22.86
C ALA A 220 5.11 4.10 21.66
N PHE A 221 4.06 4.61 21.03
CA PHE A 221 3.52 4.02 19.81
C PHE A 221 4.48 4.19 18.62
N TRP A 222 5.00 5.37 18.39
CA TRP A 222 5.93 5.64 17.28
C TRP A 222 7.24 4.85 17.40
N ASN A 223 7.69 4.61 18.62
CA ASN A 223 8.83 3.73 18.88
C ASN A 223 8.57 2.26 18.46
N THR A 224 7.32 1.84 18.26
CA THR A 224 7.01 0.53 17.68
C THR A 224 7.05 0.53 16.14
N LEU A 225 6.91 1.70 15.50
CA LEU A 225 7.00 1.85 14.05
C LEU A 225 8.46 2.01 13.59
N LYS A 226 9.26 2.70 14.39
CA LYS A 226 10.62 3.11 14.03
C LYS A 226 11.56 1.96 13.61
N PRO A 227 11.59 0.79 14.25
CA PRO A 227 12.49 -0.28 13.84
C PRO A 227 12.28 -0.75 12.39
N ALA A 228 11.03 -0.89 11.94
CA ALA A 228 10.74 -1.26 10.56
C ALA A 228 11.06 -0.13 9.58
N TYR A 229 10.83 1.12 9.98
CA TYR A 229 11.25 2.28 9.19
C TYR A 229 12.76 2.32 9.02
N ASP A 230 13.55 2.22 10.10
CA ASP A 230 15.02 2.25 10.07
C ASP A 230 15.58 1.10 9.23
N TYR A 231 14.99 -0.10 9.36
CA TYR A 231 15.37 -1.24 8.56
C TYR A 231 15.21 -0.96 7.05
N PHE A 232 14.08 -0.37 6.67
CA PHE A 232 13.86 -0.03 5.26
C PHE A 232 14.82 1.06 4.77
N GLU A 233 15.13 2.08 5.59
CA GLU A 233 16.11 3.13 5.22
C GLU A 233 17.50 2.53 4.90
N VAL A 234 17.90 1.50 5.64
CA VAL A 234 19.22 0.87 5.46
C VAL A 234 19.21 -0.15 4.31
N HIS A 235 18.18 -0.99 4.26
CA HIS A 235 18.21 -2.19 3.42
C HIS A 235 17.38 -2.04 2.14
N HIS A 236 16.40 -1.13 2.10
CA HIS A 236 15.37 -1.02 1.08
C HIS A 236 14.58 -2.33 0.88
N TRP A 237 14.40 -3.09 1.96
CA TRP A 237 13.56 -4.28 2.05
C TRP A 237 12.43 -4.05 3.02
N LEU A 238 11.31 -4.73 2.79
CA LEU A 238 10.23 -4.71 3.76
C LEU A 238 10.61 -5.51 5.01
N ALA A 239 10.52 -4.88 6.15
CA ALA A 239 10.66 -5.54 7.44
C ALA A 239 9.49 -6.51 7.66
N LYS A 240 9.75 -7.61 8.32
CA LYS A 240 8.68 -8.48 8.84
C LYS A 240 8.12 -7.86 10.11
N VAL A 241 6.90 -7.36 10.02
CA VAL A 241 6.20 -6.76 11.17
C VAL A 241 5.06 -7.68 11.60
N THR A 242 4.96 -7.92 12.90
CA THR A 242 3.87 -8.66 13.54
C THR A 242 3.21 -7.79 14.60
N ILE A 243 2.11 -8.26 15.18
CA ILE A 243 1.39 -7.56 16.24
C ILE A 243 1.35 -8.48 17.47
N ASP A 244 1.81 -7.98 18.61
CA ASP A 244 1.83 -8.72 19.87
C ASP A 244 0.44 -8.79 20.52
N LYS A 245 0.33 -9.53 21.63
CA LYS A 245 -0.92 -9.68 22.40
C LYS A 245 -1.43 -8.37 23.03
N LYS A 246 -0.63 -7.30 23.02
CA LYS A 246 -0.98 -5.97 23.52
C LYS A 246 -1.28 -4.98 22.38
N GLY A 247 -1.33 -5.44 21.14
CA GLY A 247 -1.60 -4.60 19.97
C GLY A 247 -0.38 -3.80 19.48
N LYS A 248 0.81 -4.05 20.00
CA LYS A 248 2.02 -3.33 19.57
C LYS A 248 2.62 -3.98 18.34
N TYR A 249 3.14 -3.17 17.44
CA TYR A 249 3.96 -3.68 16.34
C TYR A 249 5.29 -4.19 16.86
N VAL A 250 5.67 -5.37 16.40
CA VAL A 250 6.93 -6.04 16.73
C VAL A 250 7.65 -6.32 15.42
N TYR A 251 8.84 -5.77 15.33
CA TYR A 251 9.76 -6.03 14.23
C TYR A 251 10.47 -7.38 14.44
N ALA A 252 10.63 -8.15 13.37
CA ALA A 252 11.50 -9.33 13.31
C ALA A 252 12.43 -9.20 12.10
N GLU A 253 13.70 -9.49 12.31
CA GLU A 253 14.71 -9.58 11.24
C GLU A 253 14.44 -10.74 10.29
#